data_c8b93f01e469a8be93249abd3107eae8
#
_entry.id   c8b93f01e469a8be93249abd3107eae8
#
_cell.length_a   1.000
_cell.length_b   1.000
_cell.length_c   1.000
_cell.angle_alpha   90.00
_cell.angle_beta   90.00
_cell.angle_gamma   90.00
#
_symmetry.space_group_name_H-M   'P 1'
#
loop_
_entity.id
_entity.type
_entity.pdbx_description
1 polymer ?
#
loop_
_entity_poly.entity_id
_entity_poly.type
_entity_poly.pdbx_seq_one_letter_code
_entity_poly.pdbx_strand_id
1 'polypeptide(L)'
;MEHDGRSTDLRKALRLEYLTVGWNSLEVFVTIGLGIASGSLALVAFGLDSLIEIFASVVVLWHLRGDGEGAKTRRAMGLVAIAFFGLAIVLIVAAIQGLLSGREADQSPLGIGYLAITAVVMFTLSWRKRVLGTSLENHPLEHEARITFLDGMLATGVLLALVANVAFGAWWADPIAAALVGVAAIPEGLDALGDSRRRAAPAG
;
A
#
# COMPACT_ATOMS: atom_id res chain seq x y z
N MET A 1 29.68 -19.46 13.89
CA MET A 1 28.35 -19.27 14.52
C MET A 1 27.64 -17.99 14.03
N GLU A 2 28.36 -16.89 13.77
CA GLU A 2 27.77 -15.62 13.28
C GLU A 2 27.22 -15.67 11.84
N HIS A 3 27.86 -16.43 10.96
CA HIS A 3 27.43 -16.62 9.58
C HIS A 3 26.11 -17.40 9.42
N ASP A 4 25.79 -18.30 10.35
CA ASP A 4 24.59 -19.14 10.29
C ASP A 4 23.34 -18.36 10.79
N GLY A 5 23.52 -17.47 11.76
CA GLY A 5 22.47 -16.55 12.25
C GLY A 5 22.01 -15.58 11.16
N ARG A 6 22.95 -14.92 10.48
CA ARG A 6 22.66 -13.95 9.42
C ARG A 6 21.93 -14.56 8.22
N SER A 7 22.30 -15.78 7.82
CA SER A 7 21.64 -16.51 6.73
C SER A 7 20.20 -16.91 7.09
N THR A 8 19.95 -17.20 8.37
CA THR A 8 18.62 -17.53 8.90
C THR A 8 17.71 -16.29 8.93
N ASP A 9 18.24 -15.16 9.35
CA ASP A 9 17.46 -13.91 9.43
C ASP A 9 17.17 -13.33 8.05
N LEU A 10 18.07 -13.48 7.07
CA LEU A 10 17.79 -13.14 5.68
C LEU A 10 16.63 -13.99 5.09
N ARG A 11 16.60 -15.28 5.40
CA ARG A 11 15.47 -16.15 4.99
C ARG A 11 14.14 -15.75 5.66
N LYS A 12 14.18 -15.30 6.91
CA LYS A 12 12.99 -14.77 7.60
C LYS A 12 12.51 -13.47 6.94
N ALA A 13 13.42 -12.55 6.62
CA ALA A 13 13.10 -11.31 5.91
C ALA A 13 12.42 -11.60 4.56
N LEU A 14 12.99 -12.47 3.74
CA LEU A 14 12.38 -12.87 2.46
C LEU A 14 10.98 -13.48 2.65
N ARG A 15 10.78 -14.31 3.68
CA ARG A 15 9.44 -14.86 3.99
C ARG A 15 8.43 -13.77 4.35
N LEU A 16 8.83 -12.74 5.09
CA LEU A 16 7.95 -11.62 5.42
C LEU A 16 7.56 -10.85 4.16
N GLU A 17 8.50 -10.62 3.23
CA GLU A 17 8.21 -9.98 1.95
C GLU A 17 7.19 -10.79 1.12
N TYR A 18 7.39 -12.10 0.98
CA TYR A 18 6.43 -12.96 0.29
C TYR A 18 5.05 -12.97 0.98
N LEU A 19 5.01 -12.92 2.32
CA LEU A 19 3.75 -12.83 3.06
C LEU A 19 3.06 -11.49 2.81
N THR A 20 3.80 -10.38 2.78
CA THR A 20 3.24 -9.06 2.46
C THR A 20 2.65 -9.02 1.05
N VAL A 21 3.42 -9.44 0.04
CA VAL A 21 2.94 -9.47 -1.35
C VAL A 21 1.74 -10.41 -1.51
N GLY A 22 1.76 -11.57 -0.85
CA GLY A 22 0.64 -12.52 -0.87
C GLY A 22 -0.61 -11.94 -0.21
N TRP A 23 -0.46 -11.25 0.93
CA TRP A 23 -1.55 -10.57 1.60
C TRP A 23 -2.13 -9.44 0.75
N ASN A 24 -1.29 -8.53 0.25
CA ASN A 24 -1.73 -7.42 -0.60
C ASN A 24 -2.41 -7.94 -1.89
N SER A 25 -1.95 -9.08 -2.44
CA SER A 25 -2.63 -9.70 -3.58
C SER A 25 -4.05 -10.14 -3.23
N LEU A 26 -4.26 -10.77 -2.07
CA LEU A 26 -5.60 -11.12 -1.58
C LEU A 26 -6.44 -9.87 -1.32
N GLU A 27 -5.82 -8.85 -0.73
CA GLU A 27 -6.43 -7.58 -0.38
C GLU A 27 -7.02 -6.85 -1.59
N VAL A 28 -6.29 -6.78 -2.70
CA VAL A 28 -6.78 -6.19 -3.96
C VAL A 28 -8.11 -6.81 -4.38
N PHE A 29 -8.21 -8.14 -4.41
CA PHE A 29 -9.42 -8.82 -4.84
C PHE A 29 -10.58 -8.62 -3.86
N VAL A 30 -10.30 -8.71 -2.57
CA VAL A 30 -11.33 -8.61 -1.52
C VAL A 30 -11.85 -7.18 -1.41
N THR A 31 -10.95 -6.18 -1.32
CA THR A 31 -11.38 -4.80 -1.09
C THR A 31 -12.00 -4.17 -2.32
N ILE A 32 -11.48 -4.41 -3.52
CA ILE A 32 -12.11 -3.95 -4.77
C ILE A 32 -13.46 -4.63 -4.96
N GLY A 33 -13.54 -5.95 -4.75
CA GLY A 33 -14.80 -6.70 -4.88
C GLY A 33 -15.89 -6.21 -3.92
N LEU A 34 -15.54 -6.06 -2.63
CA LEU A 34 -16.46 -5.55 -1.60
C LEU A 34 -16.79 -4.07 -1.82
N GLY A 35 -15.81 -3.28 -2.26
CA GLY A 35 -16.01 -1.87 -2.57
C GLY A 35 -16.98 -1.64 -3.72
N ILE A 36 -16.86 -2.41 -4.79
CA ILE A 36 -17.81 -2.37 -5.90
C ILE A 36 -19.20 -2.83 -5.44
N ALA A 37 -19.28 -3.91 -4.67
CA ALA A 37 -20.55 -4.46 -4.19
C ALA A 37 -21.30 -3.52 -3.24
N SER A 38 -20.58 -2.75 -2.40
CA SER A 38 -21.16 -1.78 -1.45
C SER A 38 -21.20 -0.34 -1.97
N GLY A 39 -20.61 -0.05 -3.13
CA GLY A 39 -20.43 1.32 -3.61
C GLY A 39 -19.46 2.14 -2.77
N SER A 40 -18.64 1.51 -1.90
CA SER A 40 -17.65 2.18 -1.07
C SER A 40 -16.44 2.62 -1.88
N LEU A 41 -16.28 3.92 -2.01
CA LEU A 41 -15.14 4.53 -2.68
C LEU A 41 -13.84 4.27 -1.92
N ALA A 42 -13.88 4.28 -0.58
CA ALA A 42 -12.73 4.05 0.27
C ALA A 42 -12.18 2.63 0.15
N LEU A 43 -13.05 1.60 0.08
CA LEU A 43 -12.61 0.21 -0.16
C LEU A 43 -11.97 0.03 -1.53
N VAL A 44 -12.56 0.60 -2.59
CA VAL A 44 -11.97 0.55 -3.93
C VAL A 44 -10.63 1.29 -3.96
N ALA A 45 -10.56 2.47 -3.34
CA ALA A 45 -9.35 3.27 -3.25
C ALA A 45 -8.20 2.51 -2.60
N PHE A 46 -8.46 1.88 -1.45
CA PHE A 46 -7.49 1.09 -0.70
C PHE A 46 -6.98 -0.11 -1.52
N GLY A 47 -7.88 -0.83 -2.21
CA GLY A 47 -7.46 -1.94 -3.07
C GLY A 47 -6.66 -1.50 -4.32
N LEU A 48 -6.92 -0.33 -4.87
CA LEU A 48 -6.12 0.22 -5.99
C LEU A 48 -4.73 0.66 -5.52
N ASP A 49 -4.61 1.22 -4.33
CA ASP A 49 -3.34 1.57 -3.70
C ASP A 49 -2.47 0.33 -3.53
N SER A 50 -3.00 -0.72 -2.90
CA SER A 50 -2.33 -2.01 -2.72
C SER A 50 -1.91 -2.65 -4.05
N LEU A 51 -2.70 -2.49 -5.12
CA LEU A 51 -2.34 -2.99 -6.45
C LEU A 51 -1.10 -2.28 -7.01
N ILE A 52 -0.99 -0.96 -6.83
CA ILE A 52 0.17 -0.19 -7.28
C ILE A 52 1.40 -0.54 -6.44
N GLU A 53 1.25 -0.72 -5.13
CA GLU A 53 2.33 -1.14 -4.23
C GLU A 53 2.90 -2.52 -4.60
N ILE A 54 2.04 -3.51 -4.92
CA ILE A 54 2.47 -4.82 -5.42
C ILE A 54 3.34 -4.64 -6.66
N PHE A 55 2.88 -3.81 -7.60
CA PHE A 55 3.62 -3.59 -8.85
C PHE A 55 4.98 -2.93 -8.57
N ALA A 56 5.04 -1.95 -7.68
CA ALA A 56 6.29 -1.31 -7.24
C ALA A 56 7.23 -2.32 -6.59
N SER A 57 6.74 -3.15 -5.66
CA SER A 57 7.51 -4.19 -4.98
C SER A 57 8.07 -5.22 -5.96
N VAL A 58 7.29 -5.66 -6.94
CA VAL A 58 7.76 -6.60 -8.00
C VAL A 58 8.89 -5.99 -8.81
N VAL A 59 8.80 -4.71 -9.17
CA VAL A 59 9.85 -4.00 -9.91
C VAL A 59 11.14 -3.92 -9.09
N VAL A 60 11.04 -3.62 -7.79
CA VAL A 60 12.19 -3.55 -6.88
C VAL A 60 12.83 -4.94 -6.72
N LEU A 61 12.03 -5.98 -6.47
CA LEU A 61 12.52 -7.36 -6.36
C LEU A 61 13.22 -7.83 -7.64
N TRP A 62 12.67 -7.52 -8.80
CA TRP A 62 13.28 -7.83 -10.09
C TRP A 62 14.64 -7.16 -10.26
N HIS A 63 14.75 -5.90 -9.89
CA HIS A 63 16.03 -5.18 -9.91
C HIS A 63 17.07 -5.77 -8.95
N LEU A 64 16.65 -6.12 -7.71
CA LEU A 64 17.55 -6.68 -6.68
C LEU A 64 18.09 -8.06 -7.05
N ARG A 65 17.39 -8.83 -7.89
CA ARG A 65 17.86 -10.12 -8.43
C ARG A 65 18.91 -9.99 -9.53
N GLY A 66 19.26 -8.77 -9.92
CA GLY A 66 20.25 -8.53 -10.98
C GLY A 66 19.73 -8.70 -12.42
N ASP A 67 18.44 -9.03 -12.57
CA ASP A 67 17.81 -9.25 -13.89
C ASP A 67 17.35 -7.93 -14.55
N GLY A 68 17.41 -6.82 -13.80
CA GLY A 68 16.93 -5.51 -14.24
C GLY A 68 18.04 -4.68 -14.87
N GLU A 69 18.00 -4.45 -16.17
CA GLU A 69 18.76 -3.37 -16.80
C GLU A 69 18.30 -2.02 -16.20
N GLY A 70 19.25 -1.17 -15.79
CA GLY A 70 18.96 0.09 -15.10
C GLY A 70 17.94 0.99 -15.83
N ALA A 71 17.95 0.99 -17.19
CA ALA A 71 16.99 1.73 -18.00
C ALA A 71 15.56 1.17 -17.92
N LYS A 72 15.38 -0.15 -17.85
CA LYS A 72 14.07 -0.79 -17.73
C LYS A 72 13.46 -0.54 -16.35
N THR A 73 14.26 -0.72 -15.29
CA THR A 73 13.83 -0.42 -13.92
C THR A 73 13.45 1.04 -13.75
N ARG A 74 14.23 1.97 -14.32
CA ARG A 74 13.93 3.40 -14.30
C ARG A 74 12.57 3.70 -14.94
N ARG A 75 12.28 3.14 -16.13
CA ARG A 75 10.99 3.32 -16.81
C ARG A 75 9.85 2.75 -15.99
N ALA A 76 10.04 1.58 -15.40
CA ALA A 76 9.03 0.93 -14.57
C ALA A 76 8.71 1.76 -13.32
N MET A 77 9.72 2.30 -12.60
CA MET A 77 9.49 3.20 -11.46
C MET A 77 8.84 4.52 -11.89
N GLY A 78 9.15 5.03 -13.08
CA GLY A 78 8.45 6.19 -13.64
C GLY A 78 6.96 5.91 -13.92
N LEU A 79 6.61 4.71 -14.39
CA LEU A 79 5.21 4.30 -14.56
C LEU A 79 4.50 4.12 -13.21
N VAL A 80 5.16 3.58 -12.20
CA VAL A 80 4.64 3.49 -10.82
C VAL A 80 4.32 4.88 -10.28
N ALA A 81 5.23 5.85 -10.46
CA ALA A 81 4.98 7.23 -10.04
C ALA A 81 3.76 7.84 -10.74
N ILE A 82 3.62 7.64 -12.06
CA ILE A 82 2.45 8.10 -12.82
C ILE A 82 1.16 7.44 -12.31
N ALA A 83 1.21 6.15 -11.96
CA ALA A 83 0.06 5.42 -11.44
C ALA A 83 -0.39 5.98 -10.08
N PHE A 84 0.54 6.25 -9.14
CA PHE A 84 0.21 6.88 -7.86
C PHE A 84 -0.37 8.29 -8.02
N PHE A 85 0.20 9.14 -8.89
CA PHE A 85 -0.36 10.46 -9.15
C PHE A 85 -1.73 10.39 -9.83
N GLY A 86 -1.92 9.46 -10.77
CA GLY A 86 -3.20 9.21 -11.39
C GLY A 86 -4.25 8.77 -10.37
N LEU A 87 -3.90 7.83 -9.48
CA LEU A 87 -4.74 7.40 -8.37
C LEU A 87 -5.13 8.57 -7.47
N ALA A 88 -4.15 9.37 -7.03
CA ALA A 88 -4.40 10.54 -6.19
C ALA A 88 -5.43 11.50 -6.82
N ILE A 89 -5.25 11.84 -8.10
CA ILE A 89 -6.17 12.75 -8.82
C ILE A 89 -7.56 12.14 -8.90
N VAL A 90 -7.67 10.88 -9.33
CA VAL A 90 -8.96 10.19 -9.50
C VAL A 90 -9.70 10.10 -8.16
N LEU A 91 -9.02 9.73 -7.07
CA LEU A 91 -9.63 9.58 -5.76
C LEU A 91 -10.08 10.93 -5.16
N ILE A 92 -9.27 11.98 -5.29
CA ILE A 92 -9.63 13.30 -4.80
C ILE A 92 -10.86 13.83 -5.56
N VAL A 93 -10.87 13.71 -6.91
CA VAL A 93 -12.02 14.13 -7.73
C VAL A 93 -13.27 13.32 -7.38
N ALA A 94 -13.15 11.98 -7.27
CA ALA A 94 -14.26 11.12 -6.92
C ALA A 94 -14.79 11.39 -5.50
N ALA A 95 -13.91 11.67 -4.54
CA ALA A 95 -14.29 12.06 -3.17
C ALA A 95 -15.07 13.38 -3.16
N ILE A 96 -14.61 14.40 -3.89
CA ILE A 96 -15.33 15.66 -4.04
C ILE A 96 -16.71 15.44 -4.64
N GLN A 97 -16.81 14.64 -5.71
CA GLN A 97 -18.10 14.32 -6.34
C GLN A 97 -19.01 13.54 -5.39
N GLY A 98 -18.47 12.58 -4.61
CA GLY A 98 -19.20 11.83 -3.59
C GLY A 98 -19.79 12.75 -2.53
N LEU A 99 -18.99 13.69 -2.01
CA LEU A 99 -19.43 14.67 -1.02
C LEU A 99 -20.50 15.64 -1.58
N LEU A 100 -20.35 16.09 -2.83
CA LEU A 100 -21.30 17.00 -3.44
C LEU A 100 -22.63 16.32 -3.81
N SER A 101 -22.59 15.03 -4.17
CA SER A 101 -23.81 14.28 -4.55
C SER A 101 -24.56 13.70 -3.36
N GLY A 102 -23.97 13.70 -2.15
CA GLY A 102 -24.55 13.07 -0.97
C GLY A 102 -24.78 11.56 -1.12
N ARG A 103 -23.98 10.89 -1.99
CA ARG A 103 -24.14 9.46 -2.23
C ARG A 103 -23.67 8.68 -1.01
N GLU A 104 -24.53 7.84 -0.49
CA GLU A 104 -24.20 6.89 0.58
C GLU A 104 -23.69 5.58 0.00
N ALA A 105 -22.62 5.05 0.59
CA ALA A 105 -22.19 3.68 0.34
C ALA A 105 -23.01 2.73 1.22
N ASP A 106 -23.35 1.56 0.67
CA ASP A 106 -24.00 0.51 1.43
C ASP A 106 -23.08 -0.04 2.54
N GLN A 107 -23.68 -0.52 3.61
CA GLN A 107 -22.92 -1.12 4.71
C GLN A 107 -22.16 -2.37 4.22
N SER A 108 -20.89 -2.46 4.58
CA SER A 108 -20.02 -3.60 4.24
C SER A 108 -19.44 -4.27 5.49
N PRO A 109 -20.21 -5.13 6.21
CA PRO A 109 -19.71 -5.81 7.40
C PRO A 109 -18.49 -6.70 7.09
N LEU A 110 -18.46 -7.31 5.91
CA LEU A 110 -17.31 -8.10 5.47
C LEU A 110 -16.07 -7.20 5.22
N GLY A 111 -16.26 -6.01 4.67
CA GLY A 111 -15.22 -5.00 4.51
C GLY A 111 -14.64 -4.58 5.86
N ILE A 112 -15.50 -4.29 6.84
CA ILE A 112 -15.10 -3.96 8.22
C ILE A 112 -14.27 -5.09 8.82
N GLY A 113 -14.75 -6.35 8.76
CA GLY A 113 -14.05 -7.50 9.30
C GLY A 113 -12.70 -7.73 8.62
N TYR A 114 -12.66 -7.62 7.29
CA TYR A 114 -11.43 -7.77 6.51
C TYR A 114 -10.39 -6.69 6.86
N LEU A 115 -10.78 -5.42 6.86
CA LEU A 115 -9.88 -4.31 7.18
C LEU A 115 -9.35 -4.37 8.62
N ALA A 116 -10.16 -4.84 9.58
CA ALA A 116 -9.69 -5.05 10.95
C ALA A 116 -8.58 -6.12 11.00
N ILE A 117 -8.73 -7.21 10.26
CA ILE A 117 -7.70 -8.26 10.15
C ILE A 117 -6.47 -7.69 9.42
N THR A 118 -6.66 -6.98 8.32
CA THR A 118 -5.58 -6.35 7.54
C THR A 118 -4.75 -5.40 8.41
N ALA A 119 -5.38 -4.51 9.17
CA ALA A 119 -4.66 -3.61 10.06
C ALA A 119 -3.76 -4.38 11.06
N VAL A 120 -4.29 -5.43 11.70
CA VAL A 120 -3.51 -6.28 12.63
C VAL A 120 -2.36 -6.97 11.91
N VAL A 121 -2.59 -7.52 10.72
CA VAL A 121 -1.57 -8.20 9.92
C VAL A 121 -0.47 -7.22 9.53
N MET A 122 -0.82 -6.04 8.98
CA MET A 122 0.15 -5.04 8.52
C MET A 122 0.98 -4.46 9.67
N PHE A 123 0.39 -4.13 10.81
CA PHE A 123 1.18 -3.71 11.98
C PHE A 123 2.11 -4.80 12.49
N THR A 124 1.67 -6.07 12.46
CA THR A 124 2.51 -7.20 12.88
C THR A 124 3.68 -7.41 11.91
N LEU A 125 3.43 -7.37 10.59
CA LEU A 125 4.46 -7.49 9.56
C LEU A 125 5.45 -6.33 9.62
N SER A 126 4.96 -5.10 9.73
CA SER A 126 5.78 -3.89 9.88
C SER A 126 6.72 -4.00 11.09
N TRP A 127 6.19 -4.37 12.25
CA TRP A 127 7.00 -4.54 13.45
C TRP A 127 8.10 -5.60 13.26
N ARG A 128 7.76 -6.76 12.69
CA ARG A 128 8.74 -7.83 12.43
C ARG A 128 9.80 -7.44 11.40
N LYS A 129 9.39 -6.75 10.31
CA LYS A 129 10.32 -6.21 9.30
C LYS A 129 11.29 -5.21 9.94
N ARG A 130 10.77 -4.31 10.79
CA ARG A 130 11.59 -3.32 11.50
C ARG A 130 12.63 -3.97 12.40
N VAL A 131 12.23 -4.95 13.23
CA VAL A 131 13.15 -5.67 14.13
C VAL A 131 14.24 -6.38 13.33
N LEU A 132 13.88 -7.07 12.24
CA LEU A 132 14.86 -7.76 11.39
C LEU A 132 15.74 -6.77 10.60
N GLY A 133 15.17 -5.67 10.10
CA GLY A 133 15.91 -4.61 9.39
C GLY A 133 17.02 -4.03 10.25
N THR A 134 16.69 -3.67 11.49
CA THR A 134 17.67 -3.16 12.46
C THR A 134 18.71 -4.21 12.84
N SER A 135 18.32 -5.47 13.06
CA SER A 135 19.28 -6.54 13.42
C SER A 135 20.24 -6.91 12.29
N LEU A 136 19.82 -6.75 11.03
CA LEU A 136 20.60 -7.03 9.83
C LEU A 136 21.34 -5.79 9.29
N GLU A 137 21.13 -4.61 9.90
CA GLU A 137 21.58 -3.31 9.38
C GLU A 137 21.13 -3.10 7.91
N ASN A 138 19.89 -3.55 7.61
CA ASN A 138 19.33 -3.57 6.26
C ASN A 138 18.34 -2.41 6.06
N HIS A 139 18.84 -1.27 5.57
CA HIS A 139 18.04 -0.08 5.32
C HIS A 139 16.85 -0.28 4.36
N PRO A 140 16.97 -1.05 3.26
CA PRO A 140 15.80 -1.40 2.44
C PRO A 140 14.68 -2.07 3.21
N LEU A 141 14.99 -3.03 4.10
CA LEU A 141 13.98 -3.72 4.91
C LEU A 141 13.34 -2.78 5.96
N GLU A 142 14.10 -1.84 6.50
CA GLU A 142 13.56 -0.80 7.39
C GLU A 142 12.61 0.16 6.64
N HIS A 143 12.94 0.49 5.38
CA HIS A 143 12.07 1.28 4.52
C HIS A 143 10.75 0.55 4.23
N GLU A 144 10.83 -0.72 3.85
CA GLU A 144 9.65 -1.59 3.65
C GLU A 144 8.79 -1.72 4.92
N ALA A 145 9.41 -1.76 6.10
CA ALA A 145 8.67 -1.75 7.37
C ALA A 145 7.84 -0.47 7.55
N ARG A 146 8.33 0.68 7.06
CA ARG A 146 7.59 1.95 7.12
C ARG A 146 6.40 1.94 6.17
N ILE A 147 6.58 1.48 4.93
CA ILE A 147 5.49 1.37 3.94
C ILE A 147 4.40 0.45 4.49
N THR A 148 4.76 -0.75 4.96
CA THR A 148 3.81 -1.68 5.59
C THR A 148 3.09 -1.08 6.81
N PHE A 149 3.74 -0.19 7.57
CA PHE A 149 3.09 0.54 8.67
C PHE A 149 2.07 1.55 8.15
N LEU A 150 2.39 2.29 7.10
CA LEU A 150 1.47 3.26 6.49
C LEU A 150 0.25 2.57 5.91
N ASP A 151 0.42 1.41 5.26
CA ASP A 151 -0.68 0.58 4.78
C ASP A 151 -1.62 0.14 5.93
N GLY A 152 -1.06 -0.31 7.06
CA GLY A 152 -1.86 -0.57 8.28
C GLY A 152 -2.62 0.66 8.81
N MET A 153 -2.02 1.85 8.70
CA MET A 153 -2.69 3.11 9.07
C MET A 153 -3.83 3.46 8.11
N LEU A 154 -3.63 3.27 6.80
CA LEU A 154 -4.67 3.49 5.79
C LEU A 154 -5.82 2.50 5.97
N ALA A 155 -5.53 1.21 6.16
CA ALA A 155 -6.54 0.19 6.48
C ALA A 155 -7.37 0.59 7.71
N THR A 156 -6.71 1.10 8.77
CA THR A 156 -7.39 1.59 9.98
C THR A 156 -8.26 2.81 9.68
N GLY A 157 -7.80 3.75 8.87
CA GLY A 157 -8.56 4.94 8.47
C GLY A 157 -9.83 4.58 7.70
N VAL A 158 -9.72 3.68 6.71
CA VAL A 158 -10.86 3.18 5.94
C VAL A 158 -11.81 2.37 6.82
N LEU A 159 -11.29 1.51 7.71
CA LEU A 159 -12.08 0.78 8.70
C LEU A 159 -12.93 1.72 9.57
N LEU A 160 -12.33 2.77 10.11
CA LEU A 160 -13.02 3.74 10.94
C LEU A 160 -14.11 4.48 10.17
N ALA A 161 -13.90 4.79 8.89
CA ALA A 161 -14.91 5.41 8.03
C ALA A 161 -16.11 4.49 7.81
N LEU A 162 -15.87 3.19 7.50
CA LEU A 162 -16.95 2.21 7.35
C LEU A 162 -17.71 2.00 8.66
N VAL A 163 -17.03 1.92 9.80
CA VAL A 163 -17.66 1.80 11.12
C VAL A 163 -18.48 3.06 11.43
N ALA A 164 -17.97 4.24 11.13
CA ALA A 164 -18.70 5.49 11.36
C ALA A 164 -19.97 5.58 10.50
N ASN A 165 -19.91 5.08 9.25
CA ASN A 165 -21.10 5.00 8.41
C ASN A 165 -22.14 4.04 8.99
N VAL A 166 -21.74 2.86 9.45
CA VAL A 166 -22.67 1.86 10.05
C VAL A 166 -23.25 2.36 11.38
N ALA A 167 -22.41 2.95 12.25
CA ALA A 167 -22.83 3.29 13.61
C ALA A 167 -23.59 4.62 13.69
N PHE A 168 -23.27 5.58 12.83
CA PHE A 168 -23.76 6.97 12.95
C PHE A 168 -24.40 7.49 11.65
N GLY A 169 -24.48 6.70 10.58
CA GLY A 169 -24.95 7.16 9.27
C GLY A 169 -24.03 8.24 8.68
N ALA A 170 -22.71 8.17 8.98
CA ALA A 170 -21.74 9.16 8.54
C ALA A 170 -21.33 8.91 7.08
N TRP A 171 -22.26 9.10 6.15
CA TRP A 171 -22.10 8.88 4.72
C TRP A 171 -20.88 9.60 4.13
N TRP A 172 -20.51 10.75 4.67
CA TRP A 172 -19.36 11.56 4.27
C TRP A 172 -18.01 10.93 4.64
N ALA A 173 -17.99 9.97 5.58
CA ALA A 173 -16.74 9.36 6.06
C ALA A 173 -16.07 8.52 4.98
N ASP A 174 -16.82 7.80 4.14
CA ASP A 174 -16.30 7.02 3.03
C ASP A 174 -15.59 7.87 1.96
N PRO A 175 -16.19 8.95 1.40
CA PRO A 175 -15.47 9.84 0.49
C PRO A 175 -14.25 10.50 1.12
N ILE A 176 -14.31 10.88 2.41
CA ILE A 176 -13.15 11.46 3.11
C ILE A 176 -12.03 10.42 3.23
N ALA A 177 -12.33 9.18 3.60
CA ALA A 177 -11.33 8.12 3.67
C ALA A 177 -10.69 7.85 2.29
N ALA A 178 -11.48 7.83 1.21
CA ALA A 178 -10.96 7.73 -0.15
C ALA A 178 -10.02 8.91 -0.51
N ALA A 179 -10.38 10.13 -0.11
CA ALA A 179 -9.51 11.31 -0.30
C ALA A 179 -8.20 11.16 0.48
N LEU A 180 -8.22 10.63 1.70
CA LEU A 180 -7.02 10.39 2.51
C LEU A 180 -6.10 9.36 1.85
N VAL A 181 -6.63 8.27 1.28
CA VAL A 181 -5.85 7.31 0.47
C VAL A 181 -5.22 8.04 -0.73
N GLY A 182 -5.99 8.86 -1.45
CA GLY A 182 -5.47 9.65 -2.57
C GLY A 182 -4.35 10.61 -2.18
N VAL A 183 -4.45 11.26 -1.01
CA VAL A 183 -3.39 12.14 -0.48
C VAL A 183 -2.16 11.33 -0.08
N ALA A 184 -2.34 10.15 0.53
CA ALA A 184 -1.25 9.27 0.91
C ALA A 184 -0.50 8.70 -0.30
N ALA A 185 -1.14 8.53 -1.45
CA ALA A 185 -0.51 8.12 -2.70
C ALA A 185 0.48 9.16 -3.28
N ILE A 186 0.38 10.44 -2.88
CA ILE A 186 1.26 11.51 -3.39
C ILE A 186 2.72 11.30 -2.96
N PRO A 187 3.07 11.14 -1.68
CA PRO A 187 4.45 10.86 -1.28
C PRO A 187 5.00 9.58 -1.90
N GLU A 188 4.21 8.51 -2.03
CA GLU A 188 4.63 7.27 -2.71
C GLU A 188 4.99 7.53 -4.18
N GLY A 189 4.17 8.33 -4.88
CA GLY A 189 4.48 8.78 -6.24
C GLY A 189 5.76 9.60 -6.33
N LEU A 190 6.03 10.48 -5.35
CA LEU A 190 7.25 11.28 -5.29
C LEU A 190 8.49 10.41 -5.04
N ASP A 191 8.39 9.42 -4.17
CA ASP A 191 9.49 8.49 -3.87
C ASP A 191 9.81 7.61 -5.09
N ALA A 192 8.80 7.05 -5.75
CA ALA A 192 8.96 6.31 -7.00
C ALA A 192 9.59 7.17 -8.11
N LEU A 193 9.20 8.45 -8.22
CA LEU A 193 9.79 9.39 -9.16
C LEU A 193 11.24 9.71 -8.81
N GLY A 194 11.54 9.88 -7.51
CA GLY A 194 12.89 10.07 -6.99
C GLY A 194 13.83 8.92 -7.36
N ASP A 195 13.37 7.69 -7.17
CA ASP A 195 14.10 6.46 -7.53
C ASP A 195 14.32 6.35 -9.04
N SER A 196 13.32 6.69 -9.84
CA SER A 196 13.46 6.77 -11.29
C SER A 196 14.55 7.75 -11.72
N ARG A 197 14.66 8.90 -11.05
CA ARG A 197 15.66 9.96 -11.35
C ARG A 197 17.07 9.61 -10.85
N ARG A 198 17.21 9.09 -9.62
CA ARG A 198 18.52 8.70 -9.05
C ARG A 198 19.24 7.66 -9.91
N ARG A 199 18.49 6.72 -10.48
CA ARG A 199 19.01 5.71 -11.42
C ARG A 199 19.28 6.27 -12.83
N ALA A 200 18.95 7.53 -13.10
CA ALA A 200 19.27 8.25 -14.34
C ALA A 200 20.61 8.99 -14.29
N ALA A 201 21.15 9.28 -13.11
CA ALA A 201 22.44 9.94 -12.97
C ALA A 201 23.55 8.97 -13.43
N PRO A 202 24.45 9.38 -14.35
CA PRO A 202 25.61 8.58 -14.70
C PRO A 202 26.47 8.39 -13.44
N ALA A 203 26.98 7.16 -13.24
CA ALA A 203 28.00 6.92 -12.24
C ALA A 203 29.21 7.79 -12.63
N GLY A 204 29.47 8.85 -11.84
CA GLY A 204 30.58 9.77 -12.01
C GLY A 204 31.92 9.09 -11.71
#